data_59f284e8bad8bfa552ead9af0a4ff306
#
_entry.id   59f284e8bad8bfa552ead9af0a4ff306
#
_cell.length_a   1.000
_cell.length_b   1.000
_cell.length_c   1.000
_cell.angle_alpha   90.00
_cell.angle_beta   90.00
_cell.angle_gamma   90.00
#
_symmetry.space_group_name_H-M   'P 1'
#
loop_
_entity.id
_entity.type
_entity.pdbx_description
1 polymer ?
#
loop_
_entity_poly.entity_id
_entity_poly.type
_entity_poly.pdbx_seq_one_letter_code
_entity_poly.pdbx_strand_id
1 'polypeptide(L)'
;MPQAVAGDNVGVLLRGVKREFVDRGMYLGVPGQLQQSDHCTARLYVLSPAEGGRTKPITTGFANLAYVETWTMAARVELGDRPMVMPGELVDRAELILRKPMVIREGQRFVIRESRQTVVTGIITELLANSGREIQGFNYVPSKTMTVESNLAVVRRKKVDKRTKTPAR
;
A
#
# COMPACT_ATOMS: atom_id res chain seq x y z
N MET A 1 26.10 13.05 -1.49
CA MET A 1 26.30 11.67 -1.93
C MET A 1 26.00 11.59 -3.43
N PRO A 2 26.88 11.05 -4.24
CA PRO A 2 26.65 10.91 -5.69
C PRO A 2 25.67 9.80 -6.05
N GLN A 3 25.49 8.82 -5.16
CA GLN A 3 24.65 7.64 -5.37
C GLN A 3 24.07 7.16 -4.03
N ALA A 4 22.85 6.65 -4.08
CA ALA A 4 22.20 5.95 -2.98
C ALA A 4 21.87 4.52 -3.42
N VAL A 5 21.99 3.57 -2.52
CA VAL A 5 21.68 2.16 -2.75
C VAL A 5 20.47 1.72 -1.93
N ALA A 6 19.90 0.57 -2.28
CA ALA A 6 18.76 0.04 -1.54
C ALA A 6 19.13 -0.18 -0.06
N GLY A 7 18.29 0.34 0.84
CA GLY A 7 18.51 0.33 2.29
C GLY A 7 19.02 1.67 2.86
N ASP A 8 19.45 2.61 2.02
CA ASP A 8 19.91 3.92 2.48
C ASP A 8 18.73 4.82 2.87
N ASN A 9 18.94 5.60 3.93
CA ASN A 9 18.08 6.72 4.28
C ASN A 9 18.65 8.00 3.66
N VAL A 10 17.91 8.59 2.74
CA VAL A 10 18.36 9.77 1.99
C VAL A 10 17.37 10.92 2.07
N GLY A 11 17.88 12.15 2.06
CA GLY A 11 17.09 13.34 1.86
C GLY A 11 16.97 13.67 0.37
N VAL A 12 15.72 13.74 -0.13
CA VAL A 12 15.45 14.04 -1.54
C VAL A 12 14.81 15.41 -1.65
N LEU A 13 15.41 16.30 -2.45
CA LEU A 13 14.81 17.59 -2.77
C LEU A 13 13.83 17.45 -3.93
N LEU A 14 12.55 17.63 -3.65
CA LEU A 14 11.49 17.65 -4.65
C LEU A 14 11.23 19.07 -5.14
N ARG A 15 11.20 19.27 -6.46
CA ARG A 15 10.84 20.53 -7.09
C ARG A 15 9.54 20.41 -7.87
N GLY A 16 8.68 21.43 -7.76
CA GLY A 16 7.39 21.45 -8.47
C GLY A 16 6.28 20.65 -7.78
N VAL A 17 6.54 20.15 -6.56
CA VAL A 17 5.55 19.47 -5.73
C VAL A 17 5.37 20.29 -4.46
N LYS A 18 4.13 20.62 -4.12
CA LYS A 18 3.82 21.30 -2.87
C LYS A 18 3.86 20.30 -1.71
N ARG A 19 4.29 20.77 -0.52
CA ARG A 19 4.39 19.92 0.67
C ARG A 19 3.05 19.22 1.04
N GLU A 20 1.94 19.88 0.79
CA GLU A 20 0.61 19.34 1.07
C GLU A 20 0.24 18.07 0.26
N PHE A 21 1.02 17.78 -0.79
CA PHE A 21 0.87 16.60 -1.64
C PHE A 21 1.87 15.48 -1.34
N VAL A 22 2.66 15.63 -0.28
CA VAL A 22 3.65 14.61 0.10
C VAL A 22 3.35 14.14 1.51
N ASP A 23 2.93 12.88 1.62
CA ASP A 23 2.60 12.24 2.88
C ASP A 23 3.49 11.01 3.13
N ARG A 24 3.54 10.59 4.39
CA ARG A 24 4.22 9.37 4.78
C ARG A 24 3.59 8.15 4.07
N GLY A 25 4.44 7.27 3.58
CA GLY A 25 4.02 6.04 2.90
C GLY A 25 3.90 6.17 1.38
N MET A 26 4.16 7.35 0.84
CA MET A 26 4.22 7.54 -0.61
C MET A 26 5.51 6.96 -1.19
N TYR A 27 5.45 6.62 -2.46
CA TYR A 27 6.57 6.11 -3.24
C TYR A 27 7.03 7.12 -4.27
N LEU A 28 8.35 7.22 -4.43
CA LEU A 28 8.97 7.93 -5.54
C LEU A 28 9.35 6.90 -6.61
N GLY A 29 8.90 7.10 -7.82
CA GLY A 29 9.18 6.18 -8.93
C GLY A 29 9.23 6.87 -10.27
N VAL A 30 9.67 6.12 -11.27
CA VAL A 30 9.61 6.56 -12.66
C VAL A 30 8.15 6.51 -13.12
N PRO A 31 7.67 7.50 -13.89
CA PRO A 31 6.32 7.50 -14.42
C PRO A 31 5.98 6.19 -15.14
N GLY A 32 4.84 5.59 -14.80
CA GLY A 32 4.35 4.36 -15.41
C GLY A 32 4.90 3.06 -14.81
N GLN A 33 5.85 3.11 -13.87
CA GLN A 33 6.38 1.89 -13.23
C GLN A 33 5.61 1.45 -11.98
N LEU A 34 4.96 2.37 -11.32
CA LEU A 34 4.22 2.09 -10.10
C LEU A 34 2.72 2.09 -10.40
N GLN A 35 2.07 1.00 -10.04
CA GLN A 35 0.62 0.87 -10.15
C GLN A 35 -0.03 1.09 -8.79
N GLN A 36 -1.15 1.78 -8.79
CA GLN A 36 -1.99 1.93 -7.61
C GLN A 36 -3.21 1.05 -7.76
N SER A 37 -3.53 0.30 -6.72
CA SER A 37 -4.77 -0.45 -6.63
C SER A 37 -5.31 -0.41 -5.21
N ASP A 38 -6.61 -0.49 -5.08
CA ASP A 38 -7.33 -0.67 -3.82
C ASP A 38 -7.80 -2.11 -3.64
N HIS A 39 -7.56 -2.99 -4.63
CA HIS A 39 -8.08 -4.34 -4.64
C HIS A 39 -7.02 -5.33 -5.12
N CYS A 40 -6.81 -6.38 -4.34
CA CYS A 40 -5.87 -7.45 -4.68
C CYS A 40 -6.32 -8.79 -4.09
N THR A 41 -5.81 -9.88 -4.65
CA THR A 41 -5.87 -11.18 -4.01
C THR A 41 -4.63 -11.38 -3.14
N ALA A 42 -4.77 -12.17 -2.10
CA ALA A 42 -3.71 -12.48 -1.17
C ALA A 42 -3.84 -13.90 -0.61
N ARG A 43 -2.70 -14.52 -0.36
CA ARG A 43 -2.60 -15.65 0.55
C ARG A 43 -2.41 -15.11 1.95
N LEU A 44 -3.20 -15.57 2.90
CA LEU A 44 -3.14 -15.09 4.27
C LEU A 44 -3.16 -16.24 5.27
N TYR A 45 -2.53 -16.00 6.42
CA TYR A 45 -2.51 -16.88 7.58
C TYR A 45 -3.06 -16.13 8.78
N VAL A 46 -4.01 -16.75 9.48
CA VAL A 46 -4.60 -16.20 10.71
C VAL A 46 -3.79 -16.73 11.89
N LEU A 47 -3.11 -15.82 12.61
CA LEU A 47 -2.25 -16.22 13.72
C LEU A 47 -3.08 -16.87 14.84
N SER A 48 -2.58 -17.99 15.36
CA SER A 48 -3.14 -18.69 16.50
C SER A 48 -2.85 -17.96 17.82
N PRO A 49 -3.58 -18.25 18.90
CA PRO A 49 -3.30 -17.68 20.23
C PRO A 49 -1.89 -18.00 20.74
N ALA A 50 -1.35 -19.16 20.40
CA ALA A 50 0.02 -19.56 20.77
C ALA A 50 1.09 -18.68 20.11
N GLU A 51 0.76 -18.08 18.95
CA GLU A 51 1.62 -17.15 18.20
C GLU A 51 1.36 -15.69 18.58
N GLY A 52 0.58 -15.43 19.62
CA GLY A 52 0.18 -14.09 20.03
C GLY A 52 -0.95 -13.49 19.19
N GLY A 53 -1.63 -14.30 18.39
CA GLY A 53 -2.80 -13.94 17.60
C GLY A 53 -4.10 -13.96 18.42
N ARG A 54 -5.23 -14.00 17.73
CA ARG A 54 -6.56 -13.94 18.34
C ARG A 54 -7.14 -15.34 18.61
N THR A 55 -8.09 -15.40 19.54
CA THR A 55 -8.83 -16.65 19.86
C THR A 55 -10.09 -16.83 19.00
N LYS A 56 -10.64 -15.73 18.47
CA LYS A 56 -11.88 -15.74 17.69
C LYS A 56 -11.57 -15.88 16.19
N PRO A 57 -12.41 -16.58 15.40
CA PRO A 57 -12.25 -16.64 13.95
C PRO A 57 -12.37 -15.24 13.33
N ILE A 58 -11.84 -15.09 12.13
CA ILE A 58 -12.15 -13.98 11.25
C ILE A 58 -13.29 -14.39 10.32
N THR A 59 -14.22 -13.49 10.08
CA THR A 59 -15.35 -13.68 9.16
C THR A 59 -15.10 -12.88 7.90
N THR A 60 -15.78 -13.25 6.82
CA THR A 60 -15.80 -12.42 5.61
C THR A 60 -16.26 -11.00 5.96
N GLY A 61 -15.66 -10.01 5.32
CA GLY A 61 -15.87 -8.60 5.69
C GLY A 61 -15.07 -8.11 6.90
N PHE A 62 -14.17 -8.94 7.46
CA PHE A 62 -13.28 -8.50 8.54
C PHE A 62 -12.46 -7.30 8.11
N ALA A 63 -12.63 -6.19 8.82
CA ALA A 63 -12.00 -4.93 8.47
C ALA A 63 -11.11 -4.41 9.61
N ASN A 64 -9.85 -4.16 9.29
CA ASN A 64 -8.86 -3.66 10.24
C ASN A 64 -7.69 -2.96 9.53
N LEU A 65 -6.69 -2.49 10.27
CA LEU A 65 -5.54 -1.82 9.70
C LEU A 65 -4.54 -2.83 9.12
N ALA A 66 -4.28 -2.73 7.83
CA ALA A 66 -3.21 -3.42 7.14
C ALA A 66 -1.95 -2.54 7.14
N TYR A 67 -0.83 -3.14 7.48
CA TYR A 67 0.51 -2.55 7.51
C TYR A 67 1.33 -3.20 6.41
N VAL A 68 1.85 -2.37 5.52
CA VAL A 68 2.66 -2.80 4.39
C VAL A 68 3.88 -1.89 4.31
N GLU A 69 5.08 -2.44 4.42
CA GLU A 69 6.35 -1.70 4.33
C GLU A 69 6.29 -0.31 5.02
N THR A 70 5.99 0.74 4.24
CA THR A 70 6.03 2.14 4.69
C THR A 70 4.67 2.76 4.98
N TRP A 71 3.56 2.08 4.61
CA TRP A 71 2.22 2.63 4.78
C TRP A 71 1.29 1.76 5.61
N THR A 72 0.27 2.38 6.14
CA THR A 72 -0.82 1.73 6.88
C THR A 72 -2.15 2.20 6.31
N MET A 73 -3.04 1.26 6.02
CA MET A 73 -4.35 1.56 5.44
C MET A 73 -5.42 0.63 6.02
N ALA A 74 -6.63 1.14 6.18
CA ALA A 74 -7.78 0.30 6.50
C ALA A 74 -8.02 -0.67 5.33
N ALA A 75 -8.11 -1.95 5.66
CA ALA A 75 -8.31 -3.03 4.72
C ALA A 75 -9.45 -3.93 5.18
N ARG A 76 -10.22 -4.40 4.24
CA ARG A 76 -11.29 -5.38 4.42
C ARG A 76 -10.88 -6.68 3.75
N VAL A 77 -11.06 -7.78 4.46
CA VAL A 77 -10.76 -9.13 3.98
C VAL A 77 -12.06 -9.82 3.58
N GLU A 78 -12.11 -10.27 2.35
CA GLU A 78 -13.18 -11.12 1.84
C GLU A 78 -12.64 -12.54 1.63
N LEU A 79 -13.30 -13.51 2.21
CA LEU A 79 -12.83 -14.91 2.24
C LEU A 79 -13.40 -15.78 1.11
N GLY A 80 -14.05 -15.16 0.12
CA GLY A 80 -14.75 -15.88 -0.95
C GLY A 80 -15.91 -16.72 -0.40
N ASP A 81 -15.91 -17.99 -0.72
CA ASP A 81 -16.98 -18.90 -0.32
C ASP A 81 -16.92 -19.34 1.16
N ARG A 82 -15.87 -18.96 1.87
CA ARG A 82 -15.72 -19.29 3.29
C ARG A 82 -16.40 -18.24 4.17
N PRO A 83 -17.34 -18.64 5.05
CA PRO A 83 -17.96 -17.69 5.97
C PRO A 83 -16.99 -17.21 7.05
N MET A 84 -16.05 -18.07 7.44
CA MET A 84 -15.04 -17.78 8.47
C MET A 84 -13.77 -18.60 8.29
N VAL A 85 -12.70 -18.18 8.96
CA VAL A 85 -11.40 -18.86 9.06
C VAL A 85 -10.96 -18.87 10.51
N MET A 86 -10.57 -20.03 11.00
CA MET A 86 -10.11 -20.22 12.39
C MET A 86 -8.67 -19.72 12.57
N PRO A 87 -8.30 -19.31 13.79
CA PRO A 87 -6.89 -19.06 14.10
C PRO A 87 -6.04 -20.32 13.87
N GLY A 88 -4.87 -20.14 13.23
CA GLY A 88 -3.98 -21.23 12.81
C GLY A 88 -4.24 -21.75 11.40
N GLU A 89 -5.22 -21.22 10.68
CA GLU A 89 -5.52 -21.63 9.31
C GLU A 89 -4.91 -20.73 8.25
N LEU A 90 -4.56 -21.36 7.13
CA LEU A 90 -4.12 -20.71 5.90
C LEU A 90 -5.27 -20.57 4.93
N VAL A 91 -5.34 -19.42 4.26
CA VAL A 91 -6.26 -19.15 3.15
C VAL A 91 -5.42 -18.84 1.92
N ASP A 92 -5.50 -19.69 0.91
CA ASP A 92 -4.70 -19.53 -0.31
C ASP A 92 -5.17 -18.37 -1.19
N ARG A 93 -6.46 -18.07 -1.15
CA ARG A 93 -7.04 -16.99 -1.93
C ARG A 93 -8.10 -16.24 -1.11
N ALA A 94 -7.75 -15.07 -0.67
CA ALA A 94 -8.66 -14.10 -0.09
C ALA A 94 -8.56 -12.81 -0.89
N GLU A 95 -9.60 -11.99 -0.88
CA GLU A 95 -9.54 -10.65 -1.45
C GLU A 95 -9.24 -9.64 -0.34
N LEU A 96 -8.35 -8.73 -0.63
CA LEU A 96 -8.02 -7.59 0.24
C LEU A 96 -8.45 -6.31 -0.47
N ILE A 97 -9.38 -5.60 0.14
CA ILE A 97 -9.90 -4.33 -0.35
C ILE A 97 -9.38 -3.24 0.56
N LEU A 98 -8.63 -2.28 0.01
CA LEU A 98 -8.11 -1.13 0.73
C LEU A 98 -9.09 0.03 0.67
N ARG A 99 -9.09 0.86 1.69
CA ARG A 99 -9.95 2.06 1.73
C ARG A 99 -9.62 3.08 0.64
N LYS A 100 -8.35 3.12 0.21
CA LYS A 100 -7.87 4.00 -0.87
C LYS A 100 -6.88 3.23 -1.72
N PRO A 101 -6.77 3.57 -3.02
CA PRO A 101 -5.73 3.02 -3.84
C PRO A 101 -4.34 3.35 -3.27
N MET A 102 -3.52 2.34 -3.10
CA MET A 102 -2.14 2.44 -2.64
C MET A 102 -1.21 1.78 -3.65
N VAL A 103 0.06 2.16 -3.61
CA VAL A 103 1.06 1.44 -4.40
C VAL A 103 1.26 0.08 -3.76
N ILE A 104 0.83 -0.97 -4.45
CA ILE A 104 0.97 -2.36 -4.05
C ILE A 104 1.60 -3.16 -5.19
N ARG A 105 2.27 -4.26 -4.82
CA ARG A 105 2.98 -5.14 -5.78
C ARG A 105 2.71 -6.60 -5.44
N GLU A 106 2.72 -7.43 -6.45
CA GLU A 106 2.73 -8.88 -6.26
C GLU A 106 3.97 -9.31 -5.46
N GLY A 107 3.80 -10.30 -4.60
CA GLY A 107 4.84 -10.78 -3.68
C GLY A 107 5.06 -9.89 -2.44
N GLN A 108 4.38 -8.75 -2.33
CA GLN A 108 4.50 -7.85 -1.20
C GLN A 108 3.85 -8.45 0.04
N ARG A 109 4.57 -8.40 1.17
CA ARG A 109 4.06 -8.88 2.46
C ARG A 109 3.26 -7.82 3.17
N PHE A 110 2.24 -8.25 3.89
CA PHE A 110 1.45 -7.38 4.77
C PHE A 110 1.10 -8.08 6.07
N VAL A 111 0.74 -7.30 7.07
CA VAL A 111 0.15 -7.78 8.30
C VAL A 111 -1.10 -6.98 8.63
N ILE A 112 -2.11 -7.64 9.19
CA ILE A 112 -3.30 -6.95 9.72
C ILE A 112 -3.23 -7.01 11.23
N ARG A 113 -3.44 -5.86 11.86
CA ARG A 113 -3.39 -5.72 13.31
C ARG A 113 -4.74 -5.28 13.86
N GLU A 114 -5.14 -5.95 14.92
CA GLU A 114 -6.28 -5.57 15.75
C GLU A 114 -5.75 -5.01 17.06
N SER A 115 -5.98 -3.71 17.30
CA SER A 115 -5.39 -3.00 18.43
C SER A 115 -3.86 -3.11 18.47
N ARG A 116 -3.31 -3.89 19.37
CA ARG A 116 -1.85 -4.10 19.53
C ARG A 116 -1.36 -5.46 19.05
N GLN A 117 -2.26 -6.35 18.63
CA GLN A 117 -1.93 -7.71 18.20
C GLN A 117 -1.89 -7.80 16.68
N THR A 118 -0.94 -8.56 16.15
CA THR A 118 -0.96 -9.01 14.76
C THR A 118 -1.88 -10.22 14.69
N VAL A 119 -2.92 -10.13 13.88
CA VAL A 119 -3.93 -11.19 13.77
C VAL A 119 -3.88 -11.93 12.44
N VAL A 120 -3.38 -11.28 11.40
CA VAL A 120 -3.21 -11.87 10.07
C VAL A 120 -1.85 -11.47 9.52
N THR A 121 -1.18 -12.39 8.88
CA THR A 121 -0.04 -12.13 8.00
C THR A 121 -0.34 -12.67 6.61
N GLY A 122 0.19 -12.03 5.57
CA GLY A 122 -0.09 -12.48 4.21
C GLY A 122 0.87 -11.94 3.17
N ILE A 123 0.68 -12.43 1.97
CA ILE A 123 1.42 -12.03 0.76
C ILE A 123 0.41 -11.74 -0.33
N ILE A 124 0.57 -10.60 -1.01
CA ILE A 124 -0.23 -10.21 -2.17
C ILE A 124 0.15 -11.11 -3.34
N THR A 125 -0.82 -11.76 -3.94
CA THR A 125 -0.60 -12.72 -5.05
C THR A 125 -0.92 -12.12 -6.41
N GLU A 126 -1.94 -11.26 -6.49
CA GLU A 126 -2.39 -10.69 -7.76
C GLU A 126 -3.05 -9.34 -7.52
N LEU A 127 -2.84 -8.39 -8.42
CA LEU A 127 -3.53 -7.10 -8.39
C LEU A 127 -4.83 -7.19 -9.22
N LEU A 128 -5.92 -6.74 -8.64
CA LEU A 128 -7.22 -6.69 -9.29
C LEU A 128 -7.56 -5.26 -9.73
N ALA A 129 -8.55 -5.15 -10.60
CA ALA A 129 -9.12 -3.85 -10.94
C ALA A 129 -9.66 -3.17 -9.68
N ASN A 130 -9.57 -1.85 -9.63
CA ASN A 130 -10.05 -1.08 -8.48
C ASN A 130 -11.48 -1.43 -8.14
N SER A 131 -11.74 -1.66 -6.87
CA SER A 131 -13.03 -2.17 -6.38
C SER A 131 -14.16 -1.14 -6.49
N GLY A 132 -13.82 0.15 -6.45
CA GLY A 132 -14.79 1.24 -6.35
C GLY A 132 -15.66 1.17 -5.08
N ARG A 133 -15.33 0.29 -4.14
CA ARG A 133 -16.11 0.06 -2.92
C ARG A 133 -15.60 0.95 -1.79
N GLU A 134 -16.49 1.67 -1.14
CA GLU A 134 -16.19 2.35 0.11
C GLU A 134 -16.22 1.36 1.27
N ILE A 135 -15.14 1.31 2.06
CA ILE A 135 -15.13 0.58 3.32
C ILE A 135 -15.80 1.46 4.37
N GLN A 136 -17.06 1.15 4.69
CA GLN A 136 -17.79 1.80 5.77
C GLN A 136 -17.35 1.25 7.13
N GLY A 137 -17.38 2.11 8.15
CA GLY A 137 -17.19 1.70 9.55
C GLY A 137 -15.83 1.99 10.17
N PHE A 138 -14.89 2.58 9.42
CA PHE A 138 -13.66 3.11 10.01
C PHE A 138 -13.79 4.60 10.34
N ASN A 139 -13.77 4.95 11.62
CA ASN A 139 -13.72 6.35 12.11
C ASN A 139 -12.34 7.01 11.90
N TYR A 140 -11.65 6.65 10.82
CA TYR A 140 -10.44 7.35 10.43
C TYR A 140 -10.82 8.54 9.56
N VAL A 141 -10.67 9.74 10.09
CA VAL A 141 -10.80 10.99 9.32
C VAL A 141 -9.48 11.19 8.56
N PRO A 142 -9.45 11.00 7.22
CA PRO A 142 -8.24 11.30 6.48
C PRO A 142 -8.02 12.81 6.47
N SER A 143 -6.82 13.25 6.84
CA SER A 143 -6.40 14.59 6.55
C SER A 143 -6.36 14.80 5.04
N LYS A 144 -7.37 15.48 4.51
CA LYS A 144 -7.55 15.90 3.10
C LYS A 144 -7.73 14.79 2.05
N THR A 145 -8.79 14.94 1.28
CA THR A 145 -9.13 14.12 0.11
C THR A 145 -8.08 14.32 -0.97
N MET A 146 -7.30 13.26 -1.25
CA MET A 146 -6.34 13.27 -2.35
C MET A 146 -6.91 12.49 -3.52
N THR A 147 -6.92 13.11 -4.69
CA THR A 147 -7.21 12.46 -5.97
C THR A 147 -6.13 11.43 -6.32
N VAL A 148 -6.45 10.44 -7.14
CA VAL A 148 -5.59 9.30 -7.51
C VAL A 148 -4.19 9.72 -7.98
N GLU A 149 -4.04 10.92 -8.56
CA GLU A 149 -2.75 11.46 -9.00
C GLU A 149 -1.81 11.91 -7.86
N SER A 150 -2.33 12.07 -6.64
CA SER A 150 -1.60 12.66 -5.53
C SER A 150 -0.79 11.67 -4.68
N ASN A 151 -0.99 10.36 -4.87
CA ASN A 151 -0.21 9.34 -4.14
C ASN A 151 1.09 8.95 -4.87
N LEU A 152 1.31 9.48 -6.05
CA LEU A 152 2.50 9.23 -6.86
C LEU A 152 3.24 10.55 -7.10
N ALA A 153 4.35 10.78 -6.42
CA ALA A 153 5.24 11.89 -6.72
C ALA A 153 6.10 11.52 -7.93
N VAL A 154 5.84 12.18 -9.06
CA VAL A 154 6.53 11.93 -10.32
C VAL A 154 7.73 12.86 -10.47
N VAL A 155 8.92 12.30 -10.52
CA VAL A 155 10.15 13.04 -10.86
C VAL A 155 10.27 13.13 -12.38
N ARG A 156 9.89 14.26 -12.97
CA ARG A 156 10.17 14.53 -14.39
C ARG A 156 11.62 14.99 -14.55
N ARG A 157 12.43 14.24 -15.27
CA ARG A 157 13.74 14.72 -15.73
C ARG A 157 13.50 15.85 -16.73
N LYS A 158 13.92 17.08 -16.42
CA LYS A 158 14.03 18.14 -17.44
C LYS A 158 15.06 17.70 -18.49
N LYS A 159 14.65 17.63 -19.77
CA LYS A 159 15.61 17.60 -20.88
C LYS A 159 16.51 18.84 -20.74
N VAL A 160 17.80 18.59 -20.57
CA VAL A 160 18.79 19.66 -20.66
C VAL A 160 18.86 20.05 -22.13
N ASP A 161 18.31 21.21 -22.43
CA ASP A 161 18.42 21.82 -23.76
C ASP A 161 19.86 22.28 -23.94
N LYS A 162 20.63 21.47 -24.68
CA LYS A 162 21.97 21.85 -25.15
C LYS A 162 21.79 22.91 -26.22
N ARG A 163 21.58 24.17 -25.83
CA ARG A 163 21.81 25.29 -26.75
C ARG A 163 23.32 25.42 -26.92
N THR A 164 23.82 24.92 -27.99
CA THR A 164 25.12 25.24 -28.56
C THR A 164 25.26 26.75 -28.71
N LYS A 165 26.04 27.38 -27.86
CA LYS A 165 26.56 28.73 -28.13
C LYS A 165 27.61 28.60 -29.24
N THR A 166 27.27 29.01 -30.44
CA THR A 166 28.20 29.31 -31.51
C THR A 166 29.00 30.56 -31.12
N PRO A 167 30.31 30.55 -31.12
CA PRO A 167 31.08 31.79 -30.89
C PRO A 167 31.02 32.64 -32.15
N ALA A 168 30.62 33.89 -31.98
CA ALA A 168 30.72 34.90 -33.01
C ALA A 168 32.22 35.29 -33.19
N ARG A 169 32.56 35.45 -34.42
CA ARG A 169 33.86 35.91 -34.96
C ARG A 169 34.04 37.39 -34.71
#